data_03b0d6dfb4bc072903ab3cf8e8f4ba44
#
_entry.id   03b0d6dfb4bc072903ab3cf8e8f4ba44
#
_cell.length_a   1.000
_cell.length_b   1.000
_cell.length_c   1.000
_cell.angle_alpha   90.00
_cell.angle_beta   90.00
_cell.angle_gamma   90.00
#
_symmetry.space_group_name_H-M   'P 1'
#
loop_
_entity.id
_entity.type
_entity.pdbx_description
1 polymer ?
#
loop_
_entity_poly.entity_id
_entity_poly.type
_entity_poly.pdbx_seq_one_letter_code
_entity_poly.pdbx_strand_id
1 'polypeptide(L)'
;MRARDLGIVIGRGRPGRRNTIADVAGVRVGHATIIRGEGRLVVGEGPVRTGVTVVVPHDGDVFTEPVYAGCHRLNGNGELTGLEWIREAGLLTGPIGITNTHSVGVVHDGIIRHAVRRLPFGASFWALPVAGETWDGLLNDIDGFHVTMDHVDEAMAAASASEGDVVEGNVGGGTGMVCHEFKGGIG
;
A
#
# COMPACT_ATOMS: atom_id res chain seq x y z
N MET A 1 16.25 8.53 -7.94
CA MET A 1 17.16 7.86 -8.90
C MET A 1 16.71 6.41 -9.03
N ARG A 2 16.39 5.97 -10.23
CA ARG A 2 15.93 4.62 -10.54
C ARG A 2 17.08 3.79 -11.13
N ALA A 3 16.96 2.47 -11.13
CA ALA A 3 17.95 1.56 -11.73
C ALA A 3 18.29 1.95 -13.19
N ARG A 4 17.31 2.34 -13.98
CA ARG A 4 17.50 2.78 -15.37
C ARG A 4 18.32 4.06 -15.50
N ASP A 5 18.23 4.99 -14.53
CA ASP A 5 19.03 6.21 -14.52
C ASP A 5 20.53 5.91 -14.33
N LEU A 6 20.82 4.73 -13.78
CA LEU A 6 22.17 4.18 -13.60
C LEU A 6 22.60 3.24 -14.75
N GLY A 7 21.79 3.13 -15.82
CA GLY A 7 22.04 2.20 -16.92
C GLY A 7 21.71 0.73 -16.61
N ILE A 8 21.11 0.45 -15.45
CA ILE A 8 20.71 -0.91 -15.07
C ILE A 8 19.33 -1.21 -15.66
N VAL A 9 19.29 -2.10 -16.65
CA VAL A 9 18.06 -2.53 -17.31
C VAL A 9 17.64 -3.91 -16.79
N ILE A 10 16.47 -3.98 -16.15
CA ILE A 10 15.89 -5.21 -15.63
C ILE A 10 14.73 -5.61 -16.54
N GLY A 11 14.74 -6.87 -17.00
CA GLY A 11 13.72 -7.41 -17.89
C GLY A 11 13.92 -7.06 -19.36
N ARG A 12 13.01 -7.59 -20.21
CA ARG A 12 13.04 -7.47 -21.68
C ARG A 12 11.89 -6.60 -22.22
N GLY A 13 10.97 -6.21 -21.38
CA GLY A 13 9.81 -5.40 -21.77
C GLY A 13 10.19 -3.94 -22.09
N ARG A 14 9.37 -3.31 -22.89
CA ARG A 14 9.45 -1.85 -23.09
C ARG A 14 8.71 -1.15 -21.93
N PRO A 15 9.36 -0.26 -21.23
CA PRO A 15 8.66 0.55 -20.21
C PRO A 15 7.63 1.46 -20.87
N GLY A 16 6.56 1.78 -20.15
CA GLY A 16 5.66 2.84 -20.50
C GLY A 16 6.34 4.23 -20.36
N ARG A 17 5.59 5.29 -20.64
CA ARG A 17 6.13 6.66 -20.69
C ARG A 17 6.70 7.13 -19.36
N ARG A 18 6.06 6.77 -18.26
CA ARG A 18 6.48 7.11 -16.88
C ARG A 18 7.38 6.03 -16.25
N ASN A 19 7.37 4.82 -16.82
CA ASN A 19 8.00 3.64 -16.25
C ASN A 19 7.54 3.39 -14.79
N THR A 20 6.24 3.54 -14.54
CA THR A 20 5.56 3.30 -13.26
C THR A 20 4.30 2.48 -13.49
N ILE A 21 3.71 1.96 -12.42
CA ILE A 21 2.42 1.27 -12.45
C ILE A 21 1.29 2.18 -13.03
N ALA A 22 1.40 3.49 -12.89
CA ALA A 22 0.44 4.47 -13.41
C ALA A 22 0.56 4.71 -14.94
N ASP A 23 1.43 3.98 -15.65
CA ASP A 23 1.34 3.87 -17.11
C ASP A 23 0.10 3.07 -17.56
N VAL A 24 -0.48 2.27 -16.67
CA VAL A 24 -1.80 1.65 -16.86
C VAL A 24 -2.85 2.71 -16.57
N ALA A 25 -3.68 3.02 -17.57
CA ALA A 25 -4.71 4.05 -17.45
C ALA A 25 -5.67 3.76 -16.29
N GLY A 26 -5.92 4.77 -15.46
CA GLY A 26 -6.80 4.68 -14.29
C GLY A 26 -6.15 4.16 -13.02
N VAL A 27 -4.95 3.55 -13.10
CA VAL A 27 -4.21 3.16 -11.89
C VAL A 27 -3.70 4.40 -11.18
N ARG A 28 -3.99 4.50 -9.88
CA ARG A 28 -3.57 5.60 -9.02
C ARG A 28 -2.89 5.09 -7.77
N VAL A 29 -1.91 5.84 -7.30
CA VAL A 29 -1.16 5.53 -6.08
C VAL A 29 -1.17 6.74 -5.16
N GLY A 30 -1.41 6.51 -3.89
CA GLY A 30 -1.32 7.55 -2.86
C GLY A 30 -0.61 7.06 -1.61
N HIS A 31 -0.02 8.01 -0.90
CA HIS A 31 0.78 7.71 0.29
C HIS A 31 0.38 8.63 1.44
N ALA A 32 0.35 8.04 2.65
CA ALA A 32 0.49 8.76 3.90
C ALA A 32 1.83 8.37 4.53
N THR A 33 2.71 9.34 4.74
CA THR A 33 4.07 9.11 5.21
C THR A 33 4.25 9.66 6.61
N ILE A 34 4.72 8.84 7.55
CA ILE A 34 4.89 9.22 8.95
C ILE A 34 6.39 9.23 9.27
N ILE A 35 6.96 10.43 9.44
CA ILE A 35 8.35 10.64 9.82
C ILE A 35 8.37 11.57 11.03
N ARG A 36 8.77 11.05 12.19
CA ARG A 36 8.91 11.85 13.41
C ARG A 36 9.88 11.22 14.40
N GLY A 37 10.46 12.05 15.25
CA GLY A 37 11.40 11.64 16.28
C GLY A 37 12.76 11.19 15.71
N GLU A 38 13.76 11.16 16.58
CA GLU A 38 15.14 10.74 16.28
C GLU A 38 15.73 10.02 17.50
N GLY A 39 16.89 9.39 17.30
CA GLY A 39 17.62 8.75 18.37
C GLY A 39 17.28 7.27 18.56
N ARG A 40 17.33 6.80 19.81
CA ARG A 40 17.10 5.39 20.14
C ARG A 40 15.63 5.01 20.01
N LEU A 41 15.36 3.81 19.50
CA LEU A 41 14.01 3.24 19.48
C LEU A 41 13.47 3.05 20.91
N VAL A 42 12.31 3.65 21.18
CA VAL A 42 11.56 3.50 22.43
C VAL A 42 10.09 3.26 22.05
N VAL A 43 9.54 2.14 22.49
CA VAL A 43 8.17 1.73 22.14
C VAL A 43 7.15 2.79 22.61
N GLY A 44 6.31 3.22 21.68
CA GLY A 44 5.30 4.27 21.87
C GLY A 44 5.81 5.70 21.65
N GLU A 45 7.11 5.92 21.60
CA GLU A 45 7.73 7.24 21.42
C GLU A 45 8.34 7.43 20.01
N GLY A 46 8.96 6.39 19.48
CA GLY A 46 9.64 6.41 18.19
C GLY A 46 11.13 6.10 18.27
N PRO A 47 11.93 6.47 17.24
CA PRO A 47 11.54 7.21 16.04
C PRO A 47 10.54 6.47 15.16
N VAL A 48 9.68 7.22 14.46
CA VAL A 48 8.68 6.68 13.54
C VAL A 48 9.11 6.90 12.10
N ARG A 49 9.18 5.83 11.33
CA ARG A 49 9.53 5.82 9.90
C ARG A 49 8.66 4.79 9.20
N THR A 50 7.39 5.10 9.00
CA THR A 50 6.38 4.19 8.47
C THR A 50 5.34 4.94 7.63
N GLY A 51 4.27 4.28 7.26
CA GLY A 51 3.15 4.91 6.56
C GLY A 51 2.24 3.90 5.88
N VAL A 52 1.38 4.44 5.04
CA VAL A 52 0.42 3.68 4.23
C VAL A 52 0.61 4.05 2.76
N THR A 53 0.68 3.05 1.91
CA THR A 53 0.55 3.20 0.46
C THR A 53 -0.76 2.57 0.03
N VAL A 54 -1.52 3.24 -0.81
CA VAL A 54 -2.73 2.70 -1.41
C VAL A 54 -2.58 2.69 -2.93
N VAL A 55 -2.94 1.56 -3.55
CA VAL A 55 -3.05 1.41 -4.99
C VAL A 55 -4.53 1.22 -5.35
N VAL A 56 -5.05 2.14 -6.18
CA VAL A 56 -6.39 2.06 -6.76
C VAL A 56 -6.24 1.56 -8.20
N PRO A 57 -6.84 0.43 -8.57
CA PRO A 57 -6.54 -0.24 -9.85
C PRO A 57 -7.18 0.40 -11.08
N HIS A 58 -8.20 1.26 -10.94
CA HIS A 58 -8.83 2.02 -12.03
C HIS A 58 -9.63 3.21 -11.50
N ASP A 59 -10.10 4.08 -12.41
CA ASP A 59 -10.83 5.32 -12.07
C ASP A 59 -12.27 5.12 -11.56
N GLY A 60 -12.87 3.94 -11.78
CA GLY A 60 -14.20 3.61 -11.30
C GLY A 60 -14.23 3.22 -9.81
N ASP A 61 -15.40 2.84 -9.35
CA ASP A 61 -15.56 2.28 -8.00
C ASP A 61 -15.21 0.79 -7.99
N VAL A 62 -14.02 0.46 -7.53
CA VAL A 62 -13.49 -0.91 -7.49
C VAL A 62 -14.35 -1.88 -6.69
N PHE A 63 -15.17 -1.37 -5.77
CA PHE A 63 -16.09 -2.22 -4.98
C PHE A 63 -17.30 -2.69 -5.80
N THR A 64 -17.73 -1.90 -6.77
CA THR A 64 -18.84 -2.22 -7.68
C THR A 64 -18.38 -2.67 -9.06
N GLU A 65 -17.16 -2.30 -9.44
CA GLU A 65 -16.51 -2.62 -10.71
C GLU A 65 -15.18 -3.34 -10.48
N PRO A 66 -15.21 -4.61 -10.01
CA PRO A 66 -14.00 -5.35 -9.69
C PRO A 66 -13.14 -5.63 -10.92
N VAL A 67 -11.82 -5.77 -10.70
CA VAL A 67 -10.89 -6.15 -11.77
C VAL A 67 -10.41 -7.59 -11.62
N TYR A 68 -10.05 -8.23 -12.72
CA TYR A 68 -9.42 -9.54 -12.66
C TYR A 68 -8.10 -9.49 -11.88
N ALA A 69 -7.92 -10.45 -11.00
CA ALA A 69 -6.74 -10.54 -10.16
C ALA A 69 -6.29 -12.00 -9.97
N GLY A 70 -5.01 -12.15 -9.77
CA GLY A 70 -4.38 -13.41 -9.38
C GLY A 70 -3.34 -13.16 -8.30
N CYS A 71 -3.04 -14.20 -7.52
CA CYS A 71 -2.01 -14.13 -6.50
C CYS A 71 -1.12 -15.38 -6.53
N HIS A 72 0.14 -15.19 -6.16
CA HIS A 72 1.10 -16.26 -5.99
C HIS A 72 1.76 -16.14 -4.61
N ARG A 73 1.84 -17.25 -3.88
CA ARG A 73 2.56 -17.33 -2.62
C ARG A 73 3.97 -17.80 -2.87
N LEU A 74 4.95 -16.91 -2.74
CA LEU A 74 6.36 -17.28 -2.81
C LEU A 74 6.78 -18.13 -1.59
N ASN A 75 6.38 -17.68 -0.40
CA ASN A 75 6.58 -18.36 0.89
C ASN A 75 5.54 -17.87 1.90
N GLY A 76 5.66 -18.25 3.16
CA GLY A 76 4.75 -17.86 4.24
C GLY A 76 5.30 -16.78 5.17
N ASN A 77 6.40 -16.12 4.82
CA ASN A 77 7.04 -15.09 5.65
C ASN A 77 6.57 -13.70 5.23
N GLY A 78 5.33 -13.39 5.53
CA GLY A 78 4.69 -12.10 5.24
C GLY A 78 3.17 -12.20 5.31
N GLU A 79 2.53 -11.07 5.54
CA GLU A 79 1.08 -10.96 5.60
C GLU A 79 0.52 -10.28 4.36
N LEU A 80 -0.51 -10.89 3.77
CA LEU A 80 -1.31 -10.30 2.71
C LEU A 80 -2.74 -10.80 2.82
N THR A 81 -3.66 -9.95 3.21
CA THR A 81 -5.07 -10.30 3.41
C THR A 81 -5.83 -10.40 2.08
N GLY A 82 -7.06 -10.93 2.09
CA GLY A 82 -7.95 -10.98 0.93
C GLY A 82 -7.59 -11.99 -0.17
N LEU A 83 -6.48 -12.74 -0.01
CA LEU A 83 -5.99 -13.64 -1.06
C LEU A 83 -6.90 -14.85 -1.31
N GLU A 84 -7.60 -15.33 -0.30
CA GLU A 84 -8.49 -16.49 -0.48
C GLU A 84 -9.67 -16.13 -1.38
N TRP A 85 -10.20 -14.91 -1.28
CA TRP A 85 -11.21 -14.41 -2.21
C TRP A 85 -10.67 -14.27 -3.64
N ILE A 86 -9.47 -13.72 -3.79
CA ILE A 86 -8.83 -13.62 -5.12
C ILE A 86 -8.62 -15.01 -5.73
N ARG A 87 -8.24 -16.01 -4.94
CA ARG A 87 -8.06 -17.39 -5.43
C ARG A 87 -9.36 -18.02 -5.86
N GLU A 88 -10.45 -17.78 -5.12
CA GLU A 88 -11.76 -18.35 -5.39
C GLU A 88 -12.46 -17.63 -6.55
N ALA A 89 -12.51 -16.31 -6.52
CA ALA A 89 -13.30 -15.51 -7.45
C ALA A 89 -12.50 -15.01 -8.67
N GLY A 90 -11.16 -14.93 -8.58
CA GLY A 90 -10.33 -14.32 -9.61
C GLY A 90 -10.50 -12.81 -9.70
N LEU A 91 -11.00 -12.16 -8.65
CA LEU A 91 -11.38 -10.75 -8.65
C LEU A 91 -10.76 -10.01 -7.46
N LEU A 92 -10.28 -8.79 -7.72
CA LEU A 92 -9.96 -7.79 -6.73
C LEU A 92 -11.15 -6.83 -6.62
N THR A 93 -11.73 -6.73 -5.43
CA THR A 93 -12.96 -5.97 -5.14
C THR A 93 -12.73 -4.73 -4.29
N GLY A 94 -11.54 -4.17 -4.31
CA GLY A 94 -11.19 -2.98 -3.55
C GLY A 94 -9.78 -2.50 -3.86
N PRO A 95 -9.33 -1.38 -3.29
CA PRO A 95 -7.95 -0.94 -3.38
C PRO A 95 -7.03 -1.89 -2.62
N ILE A 96 -5.73 -1.82 -2.93
CA ILE A 96 -4.67 -2.53 -2.22
C ILE A 96 -4.00 -1.55 -1.26
N GLY A 97 -3.92 -1.92 0.02
CA GLY A 97 -3.15 -1.19 1.03
C GLY A 97 -1.81 -1.86 1.33
N ILE A 98 -0.76 -1.09 1.57
CA ILE A 98 0.56 -1.57 1.97
C ILE A 98 1.04 -0.74 3.15
N THR A 99 1.50 -1.40 4.21
CA THR A 99 1.94 -0.75 5.45
C THR A 99 2.95 -1.63 6.19
N ASN A 100 3.34 -1.27 7.41
CA ASN A 100 4.19 -2.16 8.20
C ASN A 100 3.45 -3.39 8.72
N THR A 101 4.20 -4.43 9.09
CA THR A 101 3.68 -5.74 9.52
C THR A 101 2.61 -5.64 10.61
N HIS A 102 2.83 -4.83 11.65
CA HIS A 102 1.90 -4.74 12.78
C HIS A 102 0.67 -3.86 12.50
N SER A 103 0.66 -3.13 11.38
CA SER A 103 -0.43 -2.23 11.01
C SER A 103 -1.34 -2.77 9.90
N VAL A 104 -1.12 -3.99 9.41
CA VAL A 104 -1.96 -4.62 8.38
C VAL A 104 -3.43 -4.63 8.77
N GLY A 105 -3.75 -4.97 10.02
CA GLY A 105 -5.12 -4.98 10.56
C GLY A 105 -5.78 -3.60 10.49
N VAL A 106 -5.07 -2.54 10.89
CA VAL A 106 -5.59 -1.17 10.83
C VAL A 106 -5.84 -0.72 9.39
N VAL A 107 -4.97 -1.08 8.45
CA VAL A 107 -5.16 -0.74 7.03
C VAL A 107 -6.32 -1.53 6.43
N HIS A 108 -6.44 -2.81 6.75
CA HIS A 108 -7.59 -3.63 6.36
C HIS A 108 -8.91 -2.99 6.83
N ASP A 109 -9.03 -2.66 8.11
CA ASP A 109 -10.23 -2.03 8.68
C ASP A 109 -10.46 -0.62 8.09
N GLY A 110 -9.39 0.14 7.87
CA GLY A 110 -9.44 1.47 7.25
C GLY A 110 -10.03 1.44 5.84
N ILE A 111 -9.66 0.45 5.02
CA ILE A 111 -10.23 0.27 3.68
C ILE A 111 -11.73 -0.05 3.75
N ILE A 112 -12.16 -0.92 4.66
CA ILE A 112 -13.58 -1.24 4.86
C ILE A 112 -14.34 0.03 5.30
N ARG A 113 -13.82 0.75 6.30
CA ARG A 113 -14.41 1.99 6.81
C ARG A 113 -14.56 3.05 5.72
N HIS A 114 -13.54 3.21 4.87
CA HIS A 114 -13.59 4.13 3.74
C HIS A 114 -14.70 3.76 2.75
N ALA A 115 -14.85 2.49 2.42
CA ALA A 115 -15.93 1.99 1.56
C ALA A 115 -17.31 2.23 2.17
N VAL A 116 -17.51 1.83 3.44
CA VAL A 116 -18.79 1.95 4.15
C VAL A 116 -19.29 3.39 4.23
N ARG A 117 -18.40 4.37 4.44
CA ARG A 117 -18.77 5.80 4.47
C ARG A 117 -19.34 6.33 3.15
N ARG A 118 -19.09 5.65 2.05
CA ARG A 118 -19.53 6.04 0.69
C ARG A 118 -20.81 5.32 0.26
N LEU A 119 -21.29 4.37 1.05
CA LEU A 119 -22.49 3.63 0.74
C LEU A 119 -23.77 4.46 0.97
N PRO A 120 -24.81 4.25 0.15
CA PRO A 120 -26.13 4.76 0.45
C PRO A 120 -26.64 4.25 1.81
N PHE A 121 -27.42 5.06 2.50
CA PHE A 121 -28.04 4.66 3.76
C PHE A 121 -28.82 3.35 3.60
N GLY A 122 -28.58 2.38 4.49
CA GLY A 122 -29.25 1.09 4.49
C GLY A 122 -28.70 0.06 3.47
N ALA A 123 -27.65 0.39 2.71
CA ALA A 123 -27.00 -0.57 1.83
C ALA A 123 -26.29 -1.65 2.65
N SER A 124 -26.41 -2.92 2.21
CA SER A 124 -25.61 -4.03 2.72
C SER A 124 -24.29 -4.09 1.97
N PHE A 125 -23.19 -4.25 2.69
CA PHE A 125 -21.86 -4.30 2.13
C PHE A 125 -20.97 -5.28 2.90
N TRP A 126 -20.16 -6.02 2.18
CA TRP A 126 -19.06 -6.78 2.75
C TRP A 126 -17.84 -6.64 1.83
N ALA A 127 -16.66 -6.68 2.41
CA ALA A 127 -15.41 -6.62 1.65
C ALA A 127 -14.34 -7.49 2.30
N LEU A 128 -13.44 -7.99 1.47
CA LEU A 128 -12.23 -8.71 1.87
C LEU A 128 -11.02 -7.96 1.30
N PRO A 129 -10.64 -6.82 1.90
CA PRO A 129 -9.58 -5.98 1.38
C PRO A 129 -8.24 -6.68 1.30
N VAL A 130 -7.43 -6.28 0.33
CA VAL A 130 -6.03 -6.66 0.25
C VAL A 130 -5.21 -5.62 1.02
N ALA A 131 -4.63 -6.05 2.14
CA ALA A 131 -3.67 -5.26 2.90
C ALA A 131 -2.40 -6.10 3.09
N GLY A 132 -1.28 -5.58 2.61
CA GLY A 132 0.01 -6.23 2.63
C GLY A 132 1.01 -5.53 3.53
N GLU A 133 2.05 -6.29 3.92
CA GLU A 133 3.05 -5.80 4.84
C GLU A 133 4.39 -5.49 4.17
N THR A 134 5.09 -4.54 4.80
CA THR A 134 6.52 -4.30 4.65
C THR A 134 7.15 -4.30 6.04
N TRP A 135 8.35 -4.85 6.19
CA TRP A 135 8.99 -4.84 7.49
C TRP A 135 9.88 -3.61 7.68
N ASP A 136 9.58 -2.82 8.70
CA ASP A 136 10.29 -1.56 9.00
C ASP A 136 10.87 -1.48 10.42
N GLY A 137 10.79 -2.56 11.21
CA GLY A 137 11.14 -2.59 12.62
C GLY A 137 12.59 -2.32 13.00
N LEU A 138 13.52 -2.12 12.04
CA LEU A 138 14.86 -1.60 12.31
C LEU A 138 14.92 -0.08 12.43
N LEU A 139 14.08 0.62 11.66
CA LEU A 139 14.11 2.08 11.52
C LEU A 139 12.87 2.75 12.12
N ASN A 140 11.85 1.97 12.42
CA ASN A 140 10.56 2.40 12.92
C ASN A 140 10.25 1.73 14.25
N ASP A 141 9.66 2.47 15.18
CA ASP A 141 8.98 1.92 16.34
C ASP A 141 7.70 1.19 15.91
N ILE A 142 7.89 -0.04 15.40
CA ILE A 142 6.79 -0.85 14.85
C ILE A 142 5.79 -1.28 15.93
N ASP A 143 6.28 -1.46 17.17
CA ASP A 143 5.49 -1.89 18.33
C ASP A 143 4.69 -0.73 18.97
N GLY A 144 4.96 0.50 18.55
CA GLY A 144 4.23 1.69 18.99
C GLY A 144 2.90 1.91 18.28
N PHE A 145 2.56 1.13 17.24
CA PHE A 145 1.28 1.18 16.50
C PHE A 145 0.92 2.57 15.99
N HIS A 146 1.86 3.25 15.37
CA HIS A 146 1.72 4.64 14.94
C HIS A 146 0.82 4.87 13.72
N VAL A 147 0.52 3.82 12.94
CA VAL A 147 -0.40 3.89 11.81
C VAL A 147 -1.84 3.85 12.33
N THR A 148 -2.67 4.76 11.83
CA THR A 148 -4.10 4.85 12.18
C THR A 148 -4.97 4.78 10.93
N MET A 149 -6.28 4.64 11.10
CA MET A 149 -7.23 4.67 9.98
C MET A 149 -7.24 6.01 9.24
N ASP A 150 -6.88 7.11 9.90
CA ASP A 150 -6.80 8.43 9.27
C ASP A 150 -5.67 8.48 8.23
N HIS A 151 -4.57 7.76 8.45
CA HIS A 151 -3.51 7.61 7.44
C HIS A 151 -3.97 6.80 6.22
N VAL A 152 -4.93 5.88 6.39
CA VAL A 152 -5.57 5.19 5.24
C VAL A 152 -6.41 6.18 4.45
N ASP A 153 -7.25 6.99 5.12
CA ASP A 153 -8.07 8.03 4.48
C ASP A 153 -7.18 9.06 3.75
N GLU A 154 -6.04 9.46 4.34
CA GLU A 154 -5.03 10.34 3.73
C GLU A 154 -4.44 9.72 2.45
N ALA A 155 -3.99 8.46 2.51
CA ALA A 155 -3.44 7.76 1.35
C ALA A 155 -4.49 7.58 0.24
N MET A 156 -5.75 7.31 0.59
CA MET A 156 -6.87 7.24 -0.35
C MET A 156 -7.15 8.59 -1.02
N ALA A 157 -7.14 9.68 -0.24
CA ALA A 157 -7.30 11.03 -0.76
C ALA A 157 -6.15 11.41 -1.70
N ALA A 158 -4.91 11.07 -1.32
CA ALA A 158 -3.73 11.28 -2.16
C ALA A 158 -3.81 10.50 -3.48
N ALA A 159 -4.25 9.23 -3.45
CA ALA A 159 -4.49 8.45 -4.66
C ALA A 159 -5.55 9.08 -5.56
N SER A 160 -6.64 9.55 -4.97
CA SER A 160 -7.74 10.21 -5.72
C SER A 160 -7.30 11.52 -6.38
N ALA A 161 -6.39 12.25 -5.76
CA ALA A 161 -5.83 13.51 -6.28
C ALA A 161 -4.67 13.29 -7.26
N SER A 162 -4.15 12.06 -7.38
CA SER A 162 -3.01 11.74 -8.25
C SER A 162 -3.41 11.84 -9.73
N GLU A 163 -2.61 12.59 -10.50
CA GLU A 163 -2.73 12.68 -11.96
C GLU A 163 -1.87 11.63 -12.70
N GLY A 164 -1.51 10.54 -12.00
CA GLY A 164 -0.70 9.44 -12.53
C GLY A 164 0.79 9.61 -12.27
N ASP A 165 1.21 10.60 -11.49
CA ASP A 165 2.56 10.66 -10.97
C ASP A 165 2.66 9.79 -9.70
N VAL A 166 3.64 8.89 -9.69
CA VAL A 166 3.90 7.99 -8.57
C VAL A 166 5.18 8.41 -7.88
N VAL A 167 5.08 8.77 -6.61
CA VAL A 167 6.26 9.00 -5.77
C VAL A 167 6.79 7.64 -5.32
N GLU A 168 8.08 7.41 -5.48
CA GLU A 168 8.77 6.16 -5.18
C GLU A 168 9.80 6.34 -4.07
N GLY A 169 10.20 5.24 -3.44
CA GLY A 169 11.26 5.22 -2.44
C GLY A 169 10.74 5.26 -1.00
N ASN A 170 11.24 6.21 -0.21
CA ASN A 170 10.98 6.28 1.23
C ASN A 170 9.65 7.00 1.55
N VAL A 171 8.56 6.51 1.01
CA VAL A 171 7.21 7.06 1.17
C VAL A 171 6.22 5.97 1.54
N GLY A 172 5.14 6.34 2.20
CA GLY A 172 4.08 5.42 2.60
C GLY A 172 4.62 4.18 3.33
N GLY A 173 4.17 3.00 2.94
CA GLY A 173 4.63 1.70 3.48
C GLY A 173 6.11 1.40 3.22
N GLY A 174 6.77 2.13 2.31
CA GLY A 174 8.22 1.99 2.04
C GLY A 174 9.12 2.86 2.91
N THR A 175 8.56 3.73 3.76
CA THR A 175 9.32 4.76 4.49
C THR A 175 10.45 4.19 5.34
N GLY A 176 10.19 3.22 6.18
CA GLY A 176 11.19 2.54 7.02
C GLY A 176 11.56 1.14 6.53
N MET A 177 11.01 0.72 5.39
CA MET A 177 11.14 -0.64 4.87
C MET A 177 12.60 -1.11 4.75
N VAL A 178 12.85 -2.32 5.19
CA VAL A 178 14.11 -3.03 5.01
C VAL A 178 13.87 -4.25 4.12
N CYS A 179 14.75 -4.47 3.13
CA CYS A 179 14.69 -5.58 2.22
C CYS A 179 16.12 -6.11 1.98
N HIS A 180 16.33 -7.42 2.18
CA HIS A 180 17.66 -8.05 2.08
C HIS A 180 18.75 -7.32 2.89
N GLU A 181 18.41 -6.87 4.11
CA GLU A 181 19.29 -6.11 5.02
C GLU A 181 19.66 -4.70 4.53
N PHE A 182 19.12 -4.25 3.42
CA PHE A 182 19.28 -2.90 2.91
C PHE A 182 18.02 -2.06 3.15
N LYS A 183 18.20 -0.73 3.16
CA LYS A 183 17.06 0.18 3.13
C LYS A 183 16.28 -0.04 1.83
N GLY A 184 15.04 -0.47 1.97
CA GLY A 184 14.09 -0.63 0.89
C GLY A 184 13.27 0.64 0.62
N GLY A 185 12.17 0.48 -0.11
CA GLY A 185 11.21 1.53 -0.44
C GLY A 185 10.10 1.01 -1.33
N ILE A 186 9.12 1.85 -1.62
CA ILE A 186 8.11 1.60 -2.64
C ILE A 186 8.70 1.88 -4.03
N GLY A 187 8.41 1.01 -4.99
CA GLY A 187 8.86 1.17 -6.38
C GLY A 187 8.10 0.30 -7.35
#